data_32cd41fe5b90053c8378d51c582a5aae
#
_entry.id   32cd41fe5b90053c8378d51c582a5aae
#
_cell.length_a   1.000
_cell.length_b   1.000
_cell.length_c   1.000
_cell.angle_alpha   90.00
_cell.angle_beta   90.00
_cell.angle_gamma   90.00
#
_symmetry.space_group_name_H-M   'P 1'
#
loop_
_entity.id
_entity.type
_entity.pdbx_description
1 polymer ?
#
loop_
_entity_poly.entity_id
_entity_poly.type
_entity_poly.pdbx_seq_one_letter_code
_entity_poly.pdbx_strand_id
1 'polypeptide(L)'
;MNPSKLNKRITIQKEVTNKKDEEGNPVPSEWKVVVTVWARAKTPFGKGFNYEIFAGNTENAVRTVNFFMRFRRGIDSKMRVLYDGRLFEIKAVVDVDEEHKETCLVCEERSIWQK
;
A
#
# COMPACT_ATOMS: atom_id res chain seq x y z
N MET A 1 19.52 2.64 -5.06
CA MET A 1 18.79 2.44 -3.79
C MET A 1 19.66 1.72 -2.79
N ASN A 2 19.66 2.18 -1.56
CA ASN A 2 20.45 1.55 -0.50
C ASN A 2 19.60 0.47 0.19
N PRO A 3 19.92 -0.81 0.03
CA PRO A 3 19.10 -1.87 0.61
C PRO A 3 19.04 -1.87 2.14
N SER A 4 20.02 -1.25 2.81
CA SER A 4 20.02 -1.19 4.27
C SER A 4 18.90 -0.31 4.82
N LYS A 5 18.31 0.54 3.98
CA LYS A 5 17.17 1.37 4.38
C LYS A 5 15.82 0.69 4.19
N LEU A 6 15.81 -0.47 3.56
CA LEU A 6 14.59 -1.26 3.37
C LEU A 6 14.42 -2.17 4.57
N ASN A 7 13.90 -1.61 5.66
CA ASN A 7 13.83 -2.30 6.94
C ASN A 7 12.42 -2.64 7.41
N LYS A 8 11.42 -2.41 6.56
CA LYS A 8 10.03 -2.75 6.87
C LYS A 8 9.57 -3.88 5.97
N ARG A 9 8.96 -4.89 6.56
CA ARG A 9 8.44 -6.03 5.79
C ARG A 9 6.98 -5.78 5.46
N ILE A 10 6.66 -5.75 4.17
CA ILE A 10 5.29 -5.56 3.73
C ILE A 10 4.84 -6.74 2.88
N THR A 11 3.55 -7.06 2.97
CA THR A 11 2.94 -8.11 2.17
C THR A 11 1.93 -7.45 1.24
N ILE A 12 2.07 -7.70 -0.06
CA ILE A 12 1.16 -7.17 -1.06
C ILE A 12 0.18 -8.28 -1.43
N GLN A 13 -1.10 -7.95 -1.38
CA GLN A 13 -2.18 -8.89 -1.64
C GLN A 13 -3.06 -8.38 -2.77
N LYS A 14 -3.62 -9.31 -3.52
CA LYS A 14 -4.60 -8.99 -4.55
C LYS A 14 -5.93 -9.69 -4.25
N GLU A 15 -7.00 -9.07 -4.67
CA GLU A 15 -8.33 -9.66 -4.57
C GLU A 15 -8.53 -10.64 -5.71
N VAL A 16 -8.97 -11.83 -5.37
CA VAL A 16 -9.31 -12.85 -6.35
C VAL A 16 -10.81 -13.06 -6.29
N THR A 17 -11.50 -12.72 -7.39
CA THR A 17 -12.93 -12.93 -7.49
C THR A 17 -13.16 -14.39 -7.84
N ASN A 18 -13.84 -15.10 -6.97
CA ASN A 18 -14.16 -16.50 -7.19
C ASN A 18 -15.30 -16.64 -8.19
N LYS A 19 -15.33 -17.77 -8.86
CA LYS A 19 -16.43 -18.11 -9.73
C LYS A 19 -17.70 -18.33 -8.89
N LYS A 20 -18.85 -18.29 -9.55
CA LYS A 20 -20.12 -18.62 -8.88
C LYS A 20 -20.05 -20.05 -8.37
N ASP A 21 -20.74 -20.30 -7.25
CA ASP A 21 -20.84 -21.65 -6.71
C ASP A 21 -21.72 -22.53 -7.61
N GLU A 22 -21.91 -23.79 -7.21
CA GLU A 22 -22.69 -24.75 -7.98
C GLU A 22 -24.16 -24.32 -8.16
N GLU A 23 -24.63 -23.49 -7.24
CA GLU A 23 -26.01 -22.99 -7.28
C GLU A 23 -26.13 -21.67 -8.05
N GLY A 24 -25.02 -21.17 -8.57
CA GLY A 24 -25.00 -19.91 -9.30
C GLY A 24 -24.89 -18.66 -8.44
N ASN A 25 -24.71 -18.80 -7.15
CA ASN A 25 -24.56 -17.68 -6.25
C ASN A 25 -23.14 -17.16 -6.27
N PRO A 26 -22.93 -15.82 -6.18
CA PRO A 26 -21.58 -15.29 -6.14
C PRO A 26 -20.87 -15.71 -4.86
N VAL A 27 -19.63 -16.13 -5.02
CA VAL A 27 -18.75 -16.50 -3.89
C VAL A 27 -17.98 -15.26 -3.47
N PRO A 28 -17.82 -15.00 -2.15
CA PRO A 28 -17.04 -13.87 -1.69
C PRO A 28 -15.62 -13.89 -2.23
N SER A 29 -15.09 -12.70 -2.55
CA SER A 29 -13.71 -12.58 -2.99
C SER A 29 -12.74 -12.93 -1.87
N GLU A 30 -11.58 -13.43 -2.24
CA GLU A 30 -10.51 -13.71 -1.31
C GLU A 30 -9.30 -12.84 -1.63
N TRP A 31 -8.52 -12.54 -0.60
CA TRP A 31 -7.26 -11.84 -0.77
C TRP A 31 -6.13 -12.85 -0.74
N LYS A 32 -5.30 -12.82 -1.77
CA LYS A 32 -4.17 -13.73 -1.87
C LYS A 32 -2.86 -12.95 -1.92
N VAL A 33 -1.83 -13.51 -1.31
CA VAL A 33 -0.50 -12.89 -1.29
C VAL A 33 0.08 -12.91 -2.71
N VAL A 34 0.49 -11.73 -3.17
CA VAL A 34 1.24 -11.58 -4.41
C VAL A 34 2.72 -11.74 -4.11
N VAL A 35 3.20 -10.98 -3.12
CA VAL A 35 4.61 -10.99 -2.74
C VAL A 35 4.78 -10.37 -1.37
N THR A 36 5.82 -10.79 -0.66
CA THR A 36 6.28 -10.16 0.57
C THR A 36 7.66 -9.60 0.31
N VAL A 37 7.85 -8.31 0.56
CA VAL A 37 9.11 -7.63 0.23
C VAL A 37 9.54 -6.72 1.37
N TRP A 38 10.81 -6.35 1.34
CA TRP A 38 11.33 -5.31 2.22
C TRP A 38 11.07 -3.95 1.60
N ALA A 39 10.66 -3.00 2.43
CA ALA A 39 10.35 -1.65 1.98
C ALA A 39 10.78 -0.63 3.02
N ARG A 40 10.75 0.62 2.62
CA ARG A 40 10.95 1.76 3.50
C ARG A 40 9.61 2.48 3.59
N ALA A 41 9.13 2.71 4.81
CA ALA A 41 7.87 3.43 5.01
C ALA A 41 8.17 4.89 5.30
N LYS A 42 7.43 5.78 4.64
CA LYS A 42 7.57 7.21 4.82
C LYS A 42 6.19 7.84 4.94
N THR A 43 5.99 8.59 6.01
CA THR A 43 4.73 9.28 6.24
C THR A 43 4.86 10.76 5.86
N PRO A 44 3.73 11.47 5.66
CA PRO A 44 3.80 12.91 5.40
C PRO A 44 4.29 13.71 6.58
N PHE A 45 4.36 13.10 7.77
CA PHE A 45 4.87 13.76 8.99
C PHE A 45 6.38 13.66 9.09
N GLY A 46 7.07 13.92 8.01
CA GLY A 46 8.52 13.88 8.01
C GLY A 46 9.13 15.20 8.45
N LYS A 47 10.43 15.24 8.35
CA LYS A 47 11.22 16.45 8.61
C LYS A 47 10.72 17.58 7.72
N GLY A 48 10.46 18.74 8.29
CA GLY A 48 9.92 19.87 7.53
C GLY A 48 8.41 19.91 7.45
N PHE A 49 7.73 19.04 8.18
CA PHE A 49 6.29 19.00 8.21
C PHE A 49 5.71 20.34 8.71
N ASN A 50 4.70 20.86 8.00
CA ASN A 50 4.01 22.07 8.38
C ASN A 50 2.61 21.74 8.86
N TYR A 51 2.38 21.85 10.14
CA TYR A 51 1.11 21.49 10.75
C TYR A 51 -0.04 22.38 10.31
N GLU A 52 0.21 23.64 10.07
CA GLU A 52 -0.85 24.59 9.67
C GLU A 52 -1.42 24.25 8.31
N ILE A 53 -0.56 23.93 7.36
CA ILE A 53 -1.00 23.50 6.04
C ILE A 53 -1.73 22.18 6.11
N PHE A 54 -1.27 21.32 6.98
CA PHE A 54 -1.80 19.99 7.15
C PHE A 54 -3.20 19.96 7.79
N ALA A 55 -3.48 20.92 8.66
CA ALA A 55 -4.70 20.90 9.48
C ALA A 55 -5.99 20.79 8.67
N GLY A 56 -6.01 21.33 7.46
CA GLY A 56 -7.19 21.25 6.59
C GLY A 56 -7.49 19.85 6.04
N ASN A 57 -6.51 18.93 6.08
CA ASN A 57 -6.65 17.58 5.55
C ASN A 57 -6.15 16.54 6.54
N THR A 58 -6.31 16.81 7.81
CA THR A 58 -5.73 15.98 8.87
C THR A 58 -6.07 14.50 8.74
N GLU A 59 -7.33 14.17 8.50
CA GLU A 59 -7.75 12.78 8.41
C GLU A 59 -7.04 12.02 7.31
N ASN A 60 -7.02 12.59 6.12
CA ASN A 60 -6.43 11.91 4.98
C ASN A 60 -4.92 11.79 5.10
N ALA A 61 -4.27 12.85 5.57
CA ALA A 61 -2.82 12.87 5.68
C ALA A 61 -2.30 11.93 6.77
N VAL A 62 -3.03 11.80 7.88
CA VAL A 62 -2.65 10.88 8.97
C VAL A 62 -2.65 9.43 8.49
N ARG A 63 -3.50 9.11 7.54
CA ARG A 63 -3.64 7.75 7.04
C ARG A 63 -2.71 7.41 5.89
N THR A 64 -2.04 8.40 5.32
CA THR A 64 -1.20 8.18 4.14
C THR A 64 0.18 7.70 4.54
N VAL A 65 0.62 6.62 3.92
CA VAL A 65 1.98 6.10 4.07
C VAL A 65 2.48 5.74 2.68
N ASN A 66 3.71 6.16 2.38
CA ASN A 66 4.36 5.81 1.13
C ASN A 66 5.37 4.71 1.42
N PHE A 67 5.22 3.57 0.72
CA PHE A 67 6.17 2.48 0.83
C PHE A 67 7.08 2.49 -0.37
N PHE A 68 8.37 2.56 -0.15
CA PHE A 68 9.39 2.52 -1.19
C PHE A 68 10.03 1.15 -1.18
N MET A 69 10.03 0.48 -2.32
CA MET A 69 10.58 -0.85 -2.47
C MET A 69 11.37 -0.93 -3.75
N ARG A 70 12.11 -2.01 -3.94
CA ARG A 70 12.79 -2.23 -5.20
C ARG A 70 11.77 -2.31 -6.32
N PHE A 71 12.14 -1.83 -7.48
CA PHE A 71 11.25 -1.83 -8.64
C PHE A 71 10.68 -3.21 -8.90
N ARG A 72 9.35 -3.25 -9.11
CA ARG A 72 8.65 -4.48 -9.43
C ARG A 72 7.45 -4.16 -10.30
N ARG A 73 7.28 -4.95 -11.35
CA ARG A 73 6.10 -4.84 -12.22
C ARG A 73 4.97 -5.71 -11.66
N GLY A 74 3.77 -5.44 -12.10
CA GLY A 74 2.62 -6.26 -11.73
C GLY A 74 1.89 -5.84 -10.48
N ILE A 75 2.26 -4.70 -9.89
CA ILE A 75 1.56 -4.13 -8.74
C ILE A 75 0.67 -3.01 -9.25
N ASP A 76 -0.58 -2.98 -8.81
CA ASP A 76 -1.54 -1.95 -9.23
C ASP A 76 -2.38 -1.44 -8.06
N SER A 77 -3.23 -0.46 -8.34
CA SER A 77 -4.05 0.18 -7.31
C SER A 77 -5.22 -0.66 -6.80
N LYS A 78 -5.43 -1.82 -7.38
CA LYS A 78 -6.46 -2.77 -6.90
C LYS A 78 -5.93 -3.68 -5.82
N MET A 79 -4.65 -3.65 -5.59
CA MET A 79 -3.98 -4.44 -4.56
C MET A 79 -3.97 -3.68 -3.25
N ARG A 80 -3.61 -4.38 -2.19
CA ARG A 80 -3.47 -3.76 -0.87
C ARG A 80 -2.18 -4.22 -0.21
N VAL A 81 -1.75 -3.46 0.80
CA VAL A 81 -0.55 -3.74 1.57
C VAL A 81 -0.95 -4.12 2.99
N LEU A 82 -0.38 -5.20 3.48
CA LEU A 82 -0.47 -5.59 4.88
C LEU A 82 0.88 -5.31 5.52
N TYR A 83 0.89 -4.45 6.51
CA TYR A 83 2.11 -4.04 7.21
C TYR A 83 1.83 -3.88 8.69
N ASP A 84 2.56 -4.63 9.51
CA ASP A 84 2.48 -4.55 10.97
C ASP A 84 1.04 -4.71 11.49
N GLY A 85 0.30 -5.65 10.89
CA GLY A 85 -1.10 -5.89 11.26
C GLY A 85 -2.07 -4.84 10.75
N ARG A 86 -1.59 -3.87 9.95
CA ARG A 86 -2.40 -2.78 9.42
C ARG A 86 -2.63 -2.98 7.93
N LEU A 87 -3.83 -2.64 7.47
CA LEU A 87 -4.19 -2.74 6.06
C LEU A 87 -4.15 -1.38 5.40
N PHE A 88 -3.51 -1.32 4.24
CA PHE A 88 -3.41 -0.10 3.45
C PHE A 88 -3.93 -0.35 2.05
N GLU A 89 -4.74 0.57 1.54
CA GLU A 89 -5.16 0.56 0.15
C GLU A 89 -4.10 1.26 -0.69
N ILE A 90 -3.72 0.67 -1.82
CA ILE A 90 -2.79 1.30 -2.74
C ILE A 90 -3.57 2.29 -3.59
N LYS A 91 -3.23 3.57 -3.48
CA LYS A 91 -3.89 4.63 -4.23
C LYS A 91 -3.15 4.95 -5.53
N ALA A 92 -1.84 4.76 -5.54
CA ALA A 92 -1.03 4.97 -6.73
C ALA A 92 0.23 4.12 -6.66
N VAL A 93 0.72 3.73 -7.81
CA VAL A 93 2.00 3.02 -7.96
C VAL A 93 2.87 3.87 -8.86
N VAL A 94 4.03 4.27 -8.34
CA VAL A 94 4.92 5.20 -9.04
C VAL A 94 6.28 4.55 -9.24
N ASP A 95 6.78 4.61 -10.47
CA ASP A 95 8.17 4.26 -10.77
C ASP A 95 8.98 5.52 -10.51
N VAL A 96 9.73 5.52 -9.41
CA VAL A 96 10.45 6.72 -8.96
C VAL A 96 11.43 7.15 -10.04
N ASP A 97 11.30 8.41 -10.47
CA ASP A 97 12.13 9.01 -11.53
C ASP A 97 12.11 8.22 -12.85
N GLU A 98 11.14 7.32 -13.03
CA GLU A 98 11.02 6.48 -14.22
C GLU A 98 12.28 5.67 -14.55
N GLU A 99 13.09 5.37 -13.52
CA GLU A 99 14.36 4.69 -13.71
C GLU A 99 14.30 3.17 -13.51
N HIS A 100 13.15 2.63 -13.16
CA HIS A 100 12.95 1.20 -12.90
C HIS A 100 13.90 0.65 -11.82
N LYS A 101 14.19 1.47 -10.82
CA LYS A 101 15.03 1.08 -9.69
C LYS A 101 14.24 0.96 -8.41
N GLU A 102 13.24 1.81 -8.24
CA GLU A 102 12.45 1.90 -7.03
C GLU A 102 10.99 2.12 -7.40
N THR A 103 10.11 1.41 -6.70
CA THR A 103 8.66 1.60 -6.82
C THR A 103 8.16 2.23 -5.54
N CYS A 104 7.37 3.28 -5.67
CA CYS A 104 6.68 3.91 -4.55
C CYS A 104 5.21 3.53 -4.57
N LEU A 105 4.73 2.95 -3.49
CA LEU A 105 3.32 2.64 -3.31
C LEU A 105 2.73 3.73 -2.42
N VAL A 106 1.91 4.58 -3.01
CA VAL A 106 1.20 5.61 -2.25
C VAL A 106 -0.03 4.95 -1.66
N CYS A 107 -0.04 4.80 -0.35
CA CYS A 107 -1.05 4.01 0.33
C CYS A 107 -1.80 4.84 1.37
N GLU A 108 -3.05 4.43 1.59
CA GLU A 108 -3.88 5.03 2.63
C GLU A 108 -4.32 3.94 3.57
N GLU A 109 -4.11 4.14 4.86
CA GLU A 109 -4.47 3.14 5.85
C GLU A 109 -5.98 3.00 5.95
N ARG A 110 -6.44 1.75 5.87
CA ARG A 110 -7.86 1.46 6.03
C ARG A 110 -8.15 1.34 7.52
N SER A 111 -9.08 2.15 8.00
CA SER A 111 -9.49 2.06 9.39
C SER A 111 -10.17 0.73 9.66
N ILE A 112 -9.82 0.09 10.79
CA ILE A 112 -10.48 -1.13 11.23
C ILE A 112 -11.95 -0.90 11.57
N TRP A 113 -12.33 0.35 11.80
CA TRP A 113 -13.70 0.72 12.11
C TRP A 113 -14.59 0.84 10.86
N GLN A 114 -13.96 0.93 9.69
CA GLN A 114 -14.65 1.04 8.41
C GLN A 114 -14.63 -0.32 7.74
N LYS A 115 -15.68 -1.05 7.91
CA LYS A 115 -15.81 -2.35 7.27
C LYS A 115 -16.57 -2.25 5.96
#